data_f22c6e92717f7619236b92bf6630597d
#
_entry.id   f22c6e92717f7619236b92bf6630597d
#
_cell.length_a   1.000
_cell.length_b   1.000
_cell.length_c   1.000
_cell.angle_alpha   90.00
_cell.angle_beta   90.00
_cell.angle_gamma   90.00
#
_symmetry.space_group_name_H-M   'P 1'
#
loop_
_entity.id
_entity.type
_entity.pdbx_description
1 polymer ?
#
loop_
_entity_poly.entity_id
_entity_poly.type
_entity_poly.pdbx_seq_one_letter_code
_entity_poly.pdbx_strand_id
1 'polypeptide(L)'
;MLRALLKPTSALAALILTTLIAVPQLRADDDPWPGIQKDAFAARQIDETALMVLDAPYRAEDAGVVPISIKIPAELAGNVKKLTLVIDKNPSPVVAAFTFGSGAGTGDRVISTRVRFDNYSTLRAIAETNDGRLLMVSRFVKAAGGCAAPALKDADQALASIGKMQVKMFDADQSSGSSVAMREAQVMIRHPNYSGMQMNQLTGYYIPAKFVREIEVMRGEELVFKMEGGISLSEDPNIRFTYATGPAGGDGIDVTATDTDGRVFKGRAEPKNS
;
A
#
# COMPACT_ATOMS: atom_id res chain seq x y z
N MET A 1 7.10 66.34 80.19
CA MET A 1 6.44 66.62 78.88
C MET A 1 7.38 66.04 77.82
N LEU A 2 7.07 64.85 77.32
CA LEU A 2 7.89 64.18 76.31
C LEU A 2 6.98 63.71 75.20
N ARG A 3 7.07 64.33 74.00
CA ARG A 3 6.32 64.01 72.79
C ARG A 3 7.06 62.89 72.06
N ALA A 4 6.45 61.73 72.01
CA ALA A 4 6.94 60.62 71.17
C ALA A 4 6.52 60.84 69.71
N LEU A 5 7.49 60.84 68.78
CA LEU A 5 7.32 60.91 67.32
C LEU A 5 7.16 59.48 66.81
N LEU A 6 6.00 59.13 66.31
CA LEU A 6 5.75 57.93 65.51
C LEU A 6 6.28 58.14 64.09
N LYS A 7 7.12 57.24 63.62
CA LYS A 7 7.54 57.12 62.18
C LYS A 7 6.58 56.18 61.46
N PRO A 8 6.12 56.55 60.25
CA PRO A 8 5.34 55.61 59.46
C PRO A 8 6.28 54.59 58.70
N THR A 9 6.05 53.31 58.94
CA THR A 9 6.66 52.23 58.18
C THR A 9 5.94 52.05 56.86
N SER A 10 6.61 52.35 55.74
CA SER A 10 6.10 52.07 54.39
C SER A 10 6.24 50.60 54.08
N ALA A 11 5.13 49.89 53.99
CA ALA A 11 5.09 48.52 53.49
C ALA A 11 5.16 48.53 51.94
N LEU A 12 6.27 48.07 51.37
CA LEU A 12 6.46 47.89 49.93
C LEU A 12 5.82 46.53 49.56
N ALA A 13 4.64 46.57 48.95
CA ALA A 13 3.98 45.42 48.40
C ALA A 13 4.65 45.05 47.05
N ALA A 14 5.44 43.98 47.04
CA ALA A 14 6.01 43.42 45.81
C ALA A 14 4.92 42.67 45.04
N LEU A 15 4.50 43.22 43.92
CA LEU A 15 3.58 42.60 42.97
C LEU A 15 4.35 41.58 42.10
N ILE A 16 4.29 40.27 42.41
CA ILE A 16 4.88 39.21 41.64
C ILE A 16 3.95 38.97 40.44
N LEU A 17 4.32 39.51 39.25
CA LEU A 17 3.65 39.27 37.99
C LEU A 17 4.09 37.89 37.47
N THR A 18 3.32 36.84 37.76
CA THR A 18 3.52 35.50 37.16
C THR A 18 3.13 35.54 35.69
N THR A 19 4.11 35.70 34.83
CA THR A 19 3.92 35.48 33.37
C THR A 19 3.70 33.98 33.14
N LEU A 20 2.46 33.62 32.82
CA LEU A 20 2.11 32.28 32.32
C LEU A 20 2.75 32.11 30.94
N ILE A 21 3.91 31.43 30.88
CA ILE A 21 4.51 31.02 29.63
C ILE A 21 3.63 29.89 29.10
N ALA A 22 2.79 30.20 28.09
CA ALA A 22 2.07 29.19 27.35
C ALA A 22 3.11 28.34 26.60
N VAL A 23 3.44 27.17 27.13
CA VAL A 23 4.23 26.17 26.44
C VAL A 23 3.40 25.74 25.24
N PRO A 24 3.90 25.89 23.98
CA PRO A 24 3.19 25.35 22.85
C PRO A 24 3.03 23.84 23.07
N GLN A 25 1.80 23.36 23.22
CA GLN A 25 1.54 21.93 23.19
C GLN A 25 2.03 21.44 21.84
N LEU A 26 3.08 20.60 21.84
CA LEU A 26 3.36 19.77 20.66
C LEU A 26 2.06 19.02 20.39
N ARG A 27 1.37 19.42 19.30
CA ARG A 27 0.28 18.62 18.78
C ARG A 27 0.89 17.26 18.48
N ALA A 28 0.39 16.22 19.13
CA ALA A 28 0.58 14.86 18.68
C ALA A 28 0.21 14.86 17.18
N ASP A 29 1.12 14.33 16.37
CA ASP A 29 0.93 14.18 14.93
C ASP A 29 -0.46 13.58 14.71
N ASP A 30 -1.40 14.36 14.17
CA ASP A 30 -2.80 13.95 14.07
C ASP A 30 -2.87 12.62 13.33
N ASP A 31 -3.49 11.60 13.91
CA ASP A 31 -3.69 10.31 13.26
C ASP A 31 -4.52 10.52 11.97
N PRO A 32 -3.96 10.27 10.78
CA PRO A 32 -4.69 10.52 9.54
C PRO A 32 -5.78 9.47 9.27
N TRP A 33 -5.78 8.35 10.00
CA TRP A 33 -6.67 7.23 9.74
C TRP A 33 -8.16 7.57 9.73
N PRO A 34 -8.73 8.36 10.67
CA PRO A 34 -10.15 8.72 10.63
C PRO A 34 -10.56 9.44 9.35
N GLY A 35 -9.70 10.32 8.82
CA GLY A 35 -9.92 10.99 7.54
C GLY A 35 -9.92 10.01 6.38
N ILE A 36 -8.92 9.14 6.34
CA ILE A 36 -8.79 8.09 5.30
C ILE A 36 -9.99 7.15 5.34
N GLN A 37 -10.42 6.71 6.52
CA GLN A 37 -11.59 5.85 6.67
C GLN A 37 -12.86 6.51 6.14
N LYS A 38 -13.04 7.81 6.41
CA LYS A 38 -14.17 8.58 5.88
C LYS A 38 -14.14 8.65 4.35
N ASP A 39 -12.99 8.99 3.78
CA ASP A 39 -12.88 9.29 2.34
C ASP A 39 -12.85 8.02 1.49
N ALA A 40 -12.08 6.99 1.90
CA ALA A 40 -11.92 5.76 1.13
C ALA A 40 -12.98 4.69 1.42
N PHE A 41 -13.62 4.73 2.61
CA PHE A 41 -14.56 3.70 3.05
C PHE A 41 -15.91 4.26 3.51
N ALA A 42 -16.20 5.54 3.20
CA ALA A 42 -17.45 6.22 3.57
C ALA A 42 -17.77 6.16 5.08
N ALA A 43 -16.75 6.22 5.91
CA ALA A 43 -16.84 6.08 7.38
C ALA A 43 -17.51 4.77 7.85
N ARG A 44 -17.55 3.74 7.00
CA ARG A 44 -18.08 2.42 7.37
C ARG A 44 -17.26 1.82 8.51
N GLN A 45 -17.91 1.00 9.33
CA GLN A 45 -17.23 0.24 10.36
C GLN A 45 -16.24 -0.73 9.72
N ILE A 46 -15.03 -0.79 10.28
CA ILE A 46 -13.96 -1.69 9.88
C ILE A 46 -13.54 -2.47 11.12
N ASP A 47 -13.68 -3.79 11.06
CA ASP A 47 -13.38 -4.67 12.16
C ASP A 47 -11.95 -5.21 12.02
N GLU A 48 -11.16 -5.15 13.08
CA GLU A 48 -9.86 -5.81 13.10
C GLU A 48 -10.06 -7.34 13.09
N THR A 49 -9.18 -8.04 12.37
CA THR A 49 -9.26 -9.51 12.27
C THR A 49 -7.89 -10.15 12.43
N ALA A 50 -7.86 -11.29 13.11
CA ALA A 50 -6.70 -12.17 13.16
C ALA A 50 -6.70 -13.23 12.04
N LEU A 51 -7.76 -13.30 11.23
CA LEU A 51 -7.88 -14.31 10.16
C LEU A 51 -6.91 -14.02 9.01
N MET A 52 -6.69 -12.75 8.67
CA MET A 52 -5.75 -12.36 7.63
C MET A 52 -4.36 -12.16 8.21
N VAL A 53 -3.34 -12.44 7.40
CA VAL A 53 -1.94 -12.16 7.74
C VAL A 53 -1.41 -11.08 6.82
N LEU A 54 -0.86 -10.02 7.40
CA LEU A 54 -0.12 -8.98 6.69
C LEU A 54 1.34 -9.06 7.12
N ASP A 55 2.21 -9.41 6.20
CA ASP A 55 3.65 -9.43 6.39
C ASP A 55 4.30 -8.19 5.78
N ALA A 56 5.10 -7.51 6.59
CA ALA A 56 5.87 -6.35 6.20
C ALA A 56 7.04 -6.18 7.20
N PRO A 57 8.22 -5.70 6.76
CA PRO A 57 9.35 -5.48 7.66
C PRO A 57 9.03 -4.35 8.65
N TYR A 58 9.34 -4.54 9.93
CA TYR A 58 9.22 -3.45 10.92
C TYR A 58 10.11 -2.25 10.57
N ARG A 59 11.30 -2.50 9.99
CA ARG A 59 12.22 -1.50 9.43
C ARG A 59 12.61 -1.92 8.03
N ALA A 60 12.31 -1.10 7.05
CA ALA A 60 12.72 -1.33 5.67
C ALA A 60 14.14 -0.79 5.43
N GLU A 61 14.91 -1.52 4.62
CA GLU A 61 16.23 -1.08 4.15
C GLU A 61 16.11 0.04 3.12
N ASP A 62 15.10 -0.05 2.23
CA ASP A 62 14.78 0.93 1.22
C ASP A 62 13.29 1.28 1.29
N ALA A 63 12.99 2.55 1.59
CA ALA A 63 11.63 3.04 1.68
C ALA A 63 10.91 3.14 0.34
N GLY A 64 11.64 3.15 -0.78
CA GLY A 64 11.10 3.13 -2.14
C GLY A 64 10.67 1.74 -2.62
N VAL A 65 11.13 0.66 -1.95
CA VAL A 65 10.95 -0.73 -2.40
C VAL A 65 10.67 -1.66 -1.22
N VAL A 66 9.66 -1.35 -0.42
CA VAL A 66 9.29 -2.15 0.75
C VAL A 66 8.46 -3.36 0.34
N PRO A 67 8.96 -4.60 0.55
CA PRO A 67 8.20 -5.81 0.23
C PRO A 67 7.07 -6.00 1.24
N ILE A 68 5.90 -6.37 0.75
CA ILE A 68 4.73 -6.71 1.55
C ILE A 68 4.05 -7.96 1.01
N SER A 69 3.39 -8.71 1.89
CA SER A 69 2.58 -9.87 1.51
C SER A 69 1.31 -9.93 2.36
N ILE A 70 0.20 -10.23 1.72
CA ILE A 70 -1.09 -10.40 2.36
C ILE A 70 -1.57 -11.82 2.08
N LYS A 71 -1.92 -12.57 3.15
CA LYS A 71 -2.56 -13.87 3.05
C LYS A 71 -3.98 -13.79 3.60
N ILE A 72 -4.95 -14.19 2.78
CA ILE A 72 -6.35 -14.37 3.14
C ILE A 72 -6.61 -15.88 3.10
N PRO A 73 -6.95 -16.54 4.24
CA PRO A 73 -7.11 -17.99 4.28
C PRO A 73 -8.34 -18.43 3.53
N ALA A 74 -8.37 -19.70 3.11
CA ALA A 74 -9.42 -20.30 2.29
C ALA A 74 -10.84 -20.11 2.88
N GLU A 75 -10.97 -20.20 4.21
CA GLU A 75 -12.26 -20.00 4.90
C GLU A 75 -12.84 -18.59 4.71
N LEU A 76 -12.01 -17.60 4.39
CA LEU A 76 -12.42 -16.22 4.15
C LEU A 76 -12.36 -15.85 2.67
N ALA A 77 -11.37 -16.39 1.93
CA ALA A 77 -11.03 -15.96 0.58
C ALA A 77 -12.20 -16.02 -0.41
N GLY A 78 -13.05 -17.06 -0.34
CA GLY A 78 -14.23 -17.18 -1.17
C GLY A 78 -15.31 -16.12 -0.93
N ASN A 79 -15.27 -15.44 0.23
CA ASN A 79 -16.20 -14.37 0.58
C ASN A 79 -15.60 -12.96 0.39
N VAL A 80 -14.33 -12.82 0.03
CA VAL A 80 -13.69 -11.52 -0.18
C VAL A 80 -13.75 -11.12 -1.65
N LYS A 81 -14.45 -10.02 -1.93
CA LYS A 81 -14.57 -9.44 -3.27
C LYS A 81 -13.52 -8.37 -3.57
N LYS A 82 -13.02 -7.68 -2.54
CA LYS A 82 -12.05 -6.58 -2.72
C LYS A 82 -11.03 -6.55 -1.58
N LEU A 83 -9.77 -6.23 -1.91
CA LEU A 83 -8.70 -5.96 -0.96
C LEU A 83 -8.13 -4.58 -1.26
N THR A 84 -8.12 -3.68 -0.26
CA THR A 84 -7.55 -2.35 -0.38
C THR A 84 -6.33 -2.24 0.53
N LEU A 85 -5.21 -1.76 -0.01
CA LEU A 85 -3.99 -1.47 0.72
C LEU A 85 -3.89 0.02 0.99
N VAL A 86 -3.59 0.40 2.22
CA VAL A 86 -3.49 1.79 2.68
C VAL A 86 -2.20 1.97 3.47
N ILE A 87 -1.49 3.07 3.22
CA ILE A 87 -0.36 3.54 4.02
C ILE A 87 -0.75 4.92 4.54
N ASP A 88 -1.00 5.03 5.85
CA ASP A 88 -1.69 6.16 6.45
C ASP A 88 -1.04 7.52 6.15
N LYS A 89 0.30 7.59 6.19
CA LYS A 89 1.05 8.85 6.03
C LYS A 89 1.65 9.07 4.64
N ASN A 90 1.25 8.28 3.64
CA ASN A 90 1.63 8.55 2.27
C ASN A 90 0.81 9.71 1.68
N PRO A 91 1.35 10.51 0.76
CA PRO A 91 0.64 11.61 0.09
C PRO A 91 -0.64 11.15 -0.62
N SER A 92 -0.64 9.91 -1.13
CA SER A 92 -1.82 9.18 -1.59
C SER A 92 -1.94 7.92 -0.74
N PRO A 93 -2.79 7.93 0.31
CA PRO A 93 -2.85 6.83 1.27
C PRO A 93 -3.28 5.51 0.67
N VAL A 94 -4.25 5.49 -0.25
CA VAL A 94 -4.64 4.27 -0.97
C VAL A 94 -3.55 3.89 -1.96
N VAL A 95 -2.87 2.79 -1.67
CA VAL A 95 -1.75 2.25 -2.46
C VAL A 95 -2.25 1.51 -3.68
N ALA A 96 -3.18 0.58 -3.45
CA ALA A 96 -3.79 -0.26 -4.48
C ALA A 96 -5.10 -0.86 -3.97
N ALA A 97 -6.01 -1.15 -4.90
CA ALA A 97 -7.24 -1.88 -4.64
C ALA A 97 -7.37 -3.03 -5.62
N PHE A 98 -7.53 -4.24 -5.11
CA PHE A 98 -7.70 -5.48 -5.88
C PHE A 98 -9.15 -5.91 -5.82
N THR A 99 -9.82 -5.99 -6.95
CA THR A 99 -11.16 -6.58 -7.08
C THR A 99 -11.01 -7.98 -7.66
N PHE A 100 -11.51 -8.98 -6.95
CA PHE A 100 -11.36 -10.39 -7.31
C PHE A 100 -12.55 -10.90 -8.12
N GLY A 101 -12.25 -11.76 -9.09
CA GLY A 101 -13.26 -12.51 -9.85
C GLY A 101 -13.23 -14.00 -9.56
N SER A 102 -13.95 -14.79 -10.35
CA SER A 102 -14.08 -16.25 -10.21
C SER A 102 -12.74 -16.98 -10.34
N GLY A 103 -11.85 -16.49 -11.22
CA GLY A 103 -10.53 -17.05 -11.44
C GLY A 103 -9.60 -16.97 -10.23
N ALA A 104 -9.88 -16.09 -9.25
CA ALA A 104 -9.14 -16.05 -8.00
C ALA A 104 -9.35 -17.30 -7.14
N GLY A 105 -10.47 -17.99 -7.29
CA GLY A 105 -10.82 -19.21 -6.55
C GLY A 105 -11.16 -18.95 -5.08
N THR A 106 -11.35 -20.05 -4.36
CA THR A 106 -11.74 -20.06 -2.94
C THR A 106 -10.68 -20.61 -2.00
N GLY A 107 -9.53 -21.03 -2.52
CA GLY A 107 -8.38 -21.45 -1.70
C GLY A 107 -7.63 -20.27 -1.08
N ASP A 108 -6.54 -20.55 -0.38
CA ASP A 108 -5.67 -19.52 0.22
C ASP A 108 -5.28 -18.48 -0.83
N ARG A 109 -5.60 -17.22 -0.54
CA ARG A 109 -5.28 -16.11 -1.44
C ARG A 109 -4.07 -15.34 -0.90
N VAL A 110 -3.02 -15.30 -1.70
CA VAL A 110 -1.81 -14.53 -1.40
C VAL A 110 -1.63 -13.44 -2.45
N ILE A 111 -1.33 -12.23 -2.00
CA ILE A 111 -0.89 -11.11 -2.84
C ILE A 111 0.39 -10.57 -2.23
N SER A 112 1.49 -10.59 -2.98
CA SER A 112 2.75 -9.99 -2.58
C SER A 112 3.17 -8.94 -3.61
N THR A 113 3.62 -7.78 -3.13
CA THR A 113 4.06 -6.67 -3.98
C THR A 113 5.10 -5.81 -3.25
N ARG A 114 5.50 -4.70 -3.86
CA ARG A 114 6.42 -3.72 -3.27
C ARG A 114 5.77 -2.35 -3.29
N VAL A 115 5.94 -1.60 -2.20
CA VAL A 115 5.31 -0.30 -2.01
C VAL A 115 6.33 0.74 -1.52
N ARG A 116 6.00 2.02 -1.70
CA ARG A 116 6.76 3.15 -1.18
C ARG A 116 6.15 3.66 0.11
N PHE A 117 7.02 4.01 1.06
CA PHE A 117 6.65 4.72 2.27
C PHE A 117 7.26 6.12 2.28
N ASP A 118 6.43 7.14 2.46
CA ASP A 118 6.92 8.51 2.58
C ASP A 118 7.34 8.85 4.01
N ASN A 119 6.65 8.32 5.00
CA ASN A 119 6.94 8.49 6.43
C ASN A 119 6.72 7.19 7.19
N TYR A 120 7.30 7.09 8.41
CA TYR A 120 6.98 6.03 9.36
C TYR A 120 5.48 5.95 9.55
N SER A 121 4.88 4.83 9.20
CA SER A 121 3.44 4.74 9.02
C SER A 121 2.88 3.36 9.27
N THR A 122 1.59 3.30 9.53
CA THR A 122 0.84 2.05 9.53
C THR A 122 0.48 1.69 8.08
N LEU A 123 0.79 0.45 7.71
CA LEU A 123 0.26 -0.23 6.53
C LEU A 123 -0.99 -1.00 6.96
N ARG A 124 -2.07 -0.85 6.21
CA ARG A 124 -3.35 -1.54 6.44
C ARG A 124 -3.75 -2.34 5.20
N ALA A 125 -4.24 -3.55 5.42
CA ALA A 125 -4.90 -4.35 4.41
C ALA A 125 -6.36 -4.53 4.82
N ILE A 126 -7.28 -4.01 4.02
CA ILE A 126 -8.72 -3.99 4.28
C ILE A 126 -9.43 -4.86 3.25
N ALA A 127 -10.00 -5.98 3.69
CA ALA A 127 -10.81 -6.87 2.87
C ALA A 127 -12.28 -6.51 2.97
N GLU A 128 -12.93 -6.34 1.82
CA GLU A 128 -14.37 -6.19 1.71
C GLU A 128 -14.99 -7.51 1.32
N THR A 129 -15.90 -8.00 2.15
CA THR A 129 -16.63 -9.26 1.93
C THR A 129 -17.85 -9.05 1.04
N ASN A 130 -18.39 -10.15 0.48
CA ASN A 130 -19.58 -10.12 -0.39
C ASN A 130 -20.83 -9.59 0.36
N ASP A 131 -20.93 -9.84 1.67
CA ASP A 131 -21.98 -9.31 2.56
C ASP A 131 -21.71 -7.86 3.01
N GLY A 132 -20.64 -7.25 2.54
CA GLY A 132 -20.34 -5.84 2.74
C GLY A 132 -19.59 -5.51 4.02
N ARG A 133 -19.14 -6.48 4.84
CA ARG A 133 -18.27 -6.20 5.99
C ARG A 133 -16.87 -5.79 5.52
N LEU A 134 -16.22 -4.97 6.34
CA LEU A 134 -14.81 -4.58 6.16
C LEU A 134 -13.98 -5.20 7.29
N LEU A 135 -12.99 -5.99 6.92
CA LEU A 135 -12.07 -6.67 7.84
C LEU A 135 -10.67 -6.12 7.61
N MET A 136 -9.95 -5.77 8.67
CA MET A 136 -8.64 -5.13 8.59
C MET A 136 -7.57 -5.88 9.36
N VAL A 137 -6.39 -5.92 8.80
CA VAL A 137 -5.13 -6.22 9.50
C VAL A 137 -4.14 -5.11 9.24
N SER A 138 -3.31 -4.77 10.22
CA SER A 138 -2.37 -3.66 10.12
C SER A 138 -0.98 -4.02 10.63
N ARG A 139 0.05 -3.28 10.11
CA ARG A 139 1.47 -3.37 10.53
C ARG A 139 2.09 -1.99 10.52
N PHE A 140 2.84 -1.66 11.55
CA PHE A 140 3.64 -0.45 11.57
C PHE A 140 5.00 -0.70 10.91
N VAL A 141 5.40 0.20 9.99
CA VAL A 141 6.64 0.12 9.21
C VAL A 141 7.46 1.40 9.42
N LYS A 142 8.72 1.24 9.76
CA LYS A 142 9.71 2.32 9.84
C LYS A 142 10.44 2.43 8.49
N ALA A 143 9.89 3.28 7.61
CA ALA A 143 10.49 3.65 6.34
C ALA A 143 10.08 5.08 6.00
N ALA A 144 10.97 5.90 5.42
CA ALA A 144 10.68 7.29 5.10
C ALA A 144 11.41 7.75 3.83
N GLY A 145 10.80 8.69 3.09
CA GLY A 145 11.37 9.31 1.89
C GLY A 145 11.21 8.50 0.60
N GLY A 146 10.51 7.37 0.63
CA GLY A 146 10.40 6.48 -0.53
C GLY A 146 9.64 7.07 -1.71
N CYS A 147 8.72 8.00 -1.48
CA CYS A 147 7.99 8.66 -2.57
C CYS A 147 8.85 9.66 -3.35
N ALA A 148 9.83 10.27 -2.69
CA ALA A 148 10.78 11.20 -3.31
C ALA A 148 12.14 10.53 -3.66
N ALA A 149 12.32 9.25 -3.32
CA ALA A 149 13.56 8.52 -3.61
C ALA A 149 13.87 8.55 -5.12
N PRO A 150 15.14 8.81 -5.51
CA PRO A 150 15.53 8.74 -6.91
C PRO A 150 15.17 7.38 -7.52
N ALA A 151 14.83 7.36 -8.82
CA ALA A 151 14.66 6.11 -9.53
C ALA A 151 15.96 5.29 -9.49
N LEU A 152 15.86 3.98 -9.32
CA LEU A 152 17.02 3.07 -9.29
C LEU A 152 17.74 2.98 -10.65
N LYS A 153 17.08 3.43 -11.73
CA LYS A 153 17.60 3.38 -13.08
C LYS A 153 17.73 4.77 -13.67
N ASP A 154 18.69 4.88 -14.59
CA ASP A 154 18.78 6.02 -15.51
C ASP A 154 17.42 6.22 -16.22
N ALA A 155 16.98 7.49 -16.31
CA ALA A 155 15.67 7.84 -16.87
C ALA A 155 15.51 7.35 -18.31
N ASP A 156 16.56 7.44 -19.15
CA ASP A 156 16.51 7.01 -20.55
C ASP A 156 16.37 5.50 -20.66
N GLN A 157 17.08 4.74 -19.84
CA GLN A 157 16.98 3.28 -19.78
C GLN A 157 15.59 2.84 -19.26
N ALA A 158 15.07 3.54 -18.26
CA ALA A 158 13.73 3.28 -17.73
C ALA A 158 12.67 3.51 -18.81
N LEU A 159 12.75 4.64 -19.55
CA LEU A 159 11.82 4.98 -20.63
C LEU A 159 11.93 4.01 -21.82
N ALA A 160 13.13 3.58 -22.21
CA ALA A 160 13.34 2.61 -23.29
C ALA A 160 12.80 1.22 -23.01
N SER A 161 12.59 0.89 -21.72
CA SER A 161 12.10 -0.43 -21.28
C SER A 161 10.64 -0.43 -20.85
N ILE A 162 9.96 0.72 -20.84
CA ILE A 162 8.56 0.83 -20.40
C ILE A 162 7.68 -0.19 -21.09
N GLY A 163 6.88 -0.89 -20.30
CA GLY A 163 5.88 -1.84 -20.74
C GLY A 163 6.42 -3.23 -21.05
N LYS A 164 7.73 -3.47 -21.01
CA LYS A 164 8.24 -4.84 -21.08
C LYS A 164 7.70 -5.62 -19.89
N MET A 165 6.90 -6.65 -20.20
CA MET A 165 6.21 -7.45 -19.21
C MET A 165 6.78 -8.87 -19.21
N GLN A 166 6.93 -9.44 -18.01
CA GLN A 166 7.21 -10.85 -17.81
C GLN A 166 6.12 -11.44 -16.92
N VAL A 167 5.48 -12.47 -17.40
CA VAL A 167 4.50 -13.26 -16.64
C VAL A 167 5.12 -14.64 -16.41
N LYS A 168 5.13 -15.08 -15.16
CA LYS A 168 5.62 -16.41 -14.76
C LYS A 168 4.52 -17.15 -14.04
N MET A 169 4.40 -18.44 -14.33
CA MET A 169 3.57 -19.37 -13.58
C MET A 169 4.48 -20.33 -12.83
N PHE A 170 4.11 -20.65 -11.60
CA PHE A 170 4.85 -21.59 -10.76
C PHE A 170 4.06 -22.88 -10.62
N ASP A 171 4.76 -23.98 -10.42
CA ASP A 171 4.13 -25.28 -10.19
C ASP A 171 3.32 -25.23 -8.88
N ALA A 172 2.22 -26.01 -8.83
CA ALA A 172 1.38 -26.07 -7.66
C ALA A 172 2.20 -26.60 -6.46
N ASP A 173 2.21 -25.84 -5.37
CA ASP A 173 2.74 -26.34 -4.11
C ASP A 173 1.71 -27.34 -3.54
N GLN A 174 2.05 -28.63 -3.55
CA GLN A 174 1.16 -29.74 -3.13
C GLN A 174 0.91 -29.75 -1.63
N SER A 175 1.44 -28.80 -0.87
CA SER A 175 1.37 -28.76 0.59
C SER A 175 0.08 -28.10 1.15
N SER A 176 -0.72 -27.44 0.33
CA SER A 176 -1.98 -26.83 0.78
C SER A 176 -3.10 -27.88 0.75
N GLY A 177 -3.57 -28.31 1.93
CA GLY A 177 -4.69 -29.25 2.10
C GLY A 177 -6.07 -28.70 1.66
N SER A 178 -6.11 -27.77 0.72
CA SER A 178 -7.32 -27.20 0.12
C SER A 178 -7.86 -28.12 -0.96
N SER A 179 -9.17 -28.32 -0.98
CA SER A 179 -9.87 -29.07 -2.03
C SER A 179 -9.86 -28.40 -3.40
N VAL A 180 -9.45 -27.14 -3.48
CA VAL A 180 -9.31 -26.36 -4.70
C VAL A 180 -7.83 -26.26 -5.04
N ALA A 181 -7.44 -26.74 -6.24
CA ALA A 181 -6.08 -26.64 -6.72
C ALA A 181 -5.74 -25.16 -6.98
N MET A 182 -4.81 -24.61 -6.19
CA MET A 182 -4.30 -23.25 -6.35
C MET A 182 -2.90 -23.29 -6.94
N ARG A 183 -2.58 -22.33 -7.77
CA ARG A 183 -1.23 -22.08 -8.29
C ARG A 183 -0.80 -20.66 -8.01
N GLU A 184 0.49 -20.42 -8.11
CA GLU A 184 1.04 -19.06 -8.05
C GLU A 184 1.44 -18.58 -9.45
N ALA A 185 1.28 -17.27 -9.66
CA ALA A 185 1.85 -16.56 -10.78
C ALA A 185 2.48 -15.24 -10.32
N GLN A 186 3.33 -14.69 -11.18
CA GLN A 186 4.01 -13.42 -10.95
C GLN A 186 3.99 -12.58 -12.22
N VAL A 187 3.58 -11.34 -12.08
CA VAL A 187 3.64 -10.31 -13.12
C VAL A 187 4.71 -9.31 -12.75
N MET A 188 5.61 -9.04 -13.67
CA MET A 188 6.65 -8.01 -13.55
C MET A 188 6.54 -7.08 -14.75
N ILE A 189 6.36 -5.78 -14.49
CA ILE A 189 6.20 -4.76 -15.54
C ILE A 189 7.36 -3.77 -15.40
N ARG A 190 8.10 -3.54 -16.47
CA ARG A 190 9.12 -2.48 -16.50
C ARG A 190 8.41 -1.14 -16.63
N HIS A 191 8.44 -0.36 -15.56
CA HIS A 191 7.83 0.95 -15.49
C HIS A 191 8.46 1.78 -14.37
N PRO A 192 8.85 3.04 -14.58
CA PRO A 192 9.50 3.85 -13.55
C PRO A 192 8.57 4.17 -12.37
N ASN A 193 7.26 4.11 -12.57
CA ASN A 193 6.26 4.45 -11.56
C ASN A 193 6.61 5.75 -10.81
N TYR A 194 6.85 6.82 -11.57
CA TYR A 194 7.15 8.12 -10.99
C TYR A 194 5.98 8.62 -10.14
N SER A 195 6.30 9.00 -8.91
CA SER A 195 5.31 9.47 -7.93
C SER A 195 4.89 10.93 -8.13
N GLY A 196 5.65 11.72 -8.90
CA GLY A 196 5.51 13.17 -8.99
C GLY A 196 6.32 13.95 -7.94
N MET A 197 6.94 13.25 -7.00
CA MET A 197 7.74 13.86 -5.92
C MET A 197 9.26 13.68 -6.12
N GLN A 198 9.64 12.92 -7.13
CA GLN A 198 11.03 12.69 -7.48
C GLN A 198 11.59 13.86 -8.29
N MET A 199 12.83 14.25 -7.99
CA MET A 199 13.52 15.34 -8.70
C MET A 199 14.49 14.78 -9.73
N ASN A 200 14.45 15.34 -10.93
CA ASN A 200 15.47 15.10 -11.93
C ASN A 200 16.77 15.83 -11.51
N GLN A 201 17.83 15.08 -11.24
CA GLN A 201 19.08 15.58 -10.70
C GLN A 201 19.84 16.50 -11.67
N LEU A 202 19.59 16.39 -12.97
CA LEU A 202 20.24 17.22 -13.99
C LEU A 202 19.55 18.57 -14.16
N THR A 203 18.22 18.58 -14.11
CA THR A 203 17.43 19.80 -14.39
C THR A 203 16.95 20.53 -13.13
N GLY A 204 16.93 19.83 -11.97
CA GLY A 204 16.39 20.35 -10.72
C GLY A 204 14.87 20.46 -10.70
N TYR A 205 14.14 19.98 -11.72
CA TYR A 205 12.67 19.98 -11.75
C TYR A 205 12.09 18.65 -11.25
N TYR A 206 10.89 18.72 -10.70
CA TYR A 206 10.14 17.51 -10.36
C TYR A 206 9.73 16.75 -11.62
N ILE A 207 9.84 15.41 -11.55
CA ILE A 207 9.42 14.53 -12.63
C ILE A 207 7.90 14.33 -12.48
N PRO A 208 7.08 14.61 -13.50
CA PRO A 208 5.63 14.40 -13.43
C PRO A 208 5.26 12.96 -13.06
N ALA A 209 4.18 12.81 -12.29
CA ALA A 209 3.69 11.50 -11.92
C ALA A 209 3.34 10.68 -13.17
N LYS A 210 3.86 9.45 -13.24
CA LYS A 210 3.64 8.52 -14.33
C LYS A 210 3.78 7.10 -13.79
N PHE A 211 2.66 6.37 -13.71
CA PHE A 211 2.62 5.08 -13.07
C PHE A 211 1.60 4.15 -13.72
N VAL A 212 1.75 2.85 -13.47
CA VAL A 212 0.75 1.83 -13.85
C VAL A 212 -0.46 2.01 -12.93
N ARG A 213 -1.58 2.46 -13.52
CA ARG A 213 -2.79 2.75 -12.77
C ARG A 213 -3.74 1.55 -12.69
N GLU A 214 -3.66 0.62 -13.66
CA GLU A 214 -4.54 -0.53 -13.73
C GLU A 214 -3.78 -1.77 -14.19
N ILE A 215 -4.06 -2.91 -13.57
CA ILE A 215 -3.60 -4.23 -14.02
C ILE A 215 -4.81 -5.17 -13.95
N GLU A 216 -5.13 -5.82 -15.05
CA GLU A 216 -6.13 -6.87 -15.14
C GLU A 216 -5.44 -8.20 -15.41
N VAL A 217 -5.79 -9.21 -14.63
CA VAL A 217 -5.26 -10.57 -14.75
C VAL A 217 -6.41 -11.52 -15.00
N MET A 218 -6.34 -12.21 -16.14
CA MET A 218 -7.33 -13.20 -16.58
C MET A 218 -6.71 -14.59 -16.61
N ARG A 219 -7.51 -15.60 -16.31
CA ARG A 219 -7.25 -17.01 -16.60
C ARG A 219 -8.30 -17.48 -17.60
N GLY A 220 -7.91 -17.64 -18.85
CA GLY A 220 -8.90 -17.83 -19.91
C GLY A 220 -9.90 -16.66 -19.91
N GLU A 221 -11.20 -16.95 -19.76
CA GLU A 221 -12.26 -15.94 -19.69
C GLU A 221 -12.58 -15.48 -18.26
N GLU A 222 -11.95 -16.04 -17.26
CA GLU A 222 -12.24 -15.74 -15.86
C GLU A 222 -11.30 -14.70 -15.29
N LEU A 223 -11.86 -13.65 -14.71
CA LEU A 223 -11.10 -12.63 -13.99
C LEU A 223 -10.47 -13.25 -12.73
N VAL A 224 -9.14 -13.18 -12.63
CA VAL A 224 -8.44 -13.46 -11.37
C VAL A 224 -8.54 -12.25 -10.46
N PHE A 225 -8.04 -11.11 -10.93
CA PHE A 225 -8.26 -9.82 -10.27
C PHE A 225 -8.07 -8.66 -11.26
N LYS A 226 -8.69 -7.55 -10.91
CA LYS A 226 -8.39 -6.22 -11.41
C LYS A 226 -7.79 -5.40 -10.28
N MET A 227 -6.61 -4.81 -10.50
CA MET A 227 -5.94 -3.91 -9.57
C MET A 227 -6.00 -2.48 -10.08
N GLU A 228 -6.40 -1.57 -9.22
CA GLU A 228 -6.24 -0.13 -9.40
C GLU A 228 -5.10 0.33 -8.48
N GLY A 229 -4.04 0.91 -9.05
CA GLY A 229 -2.83 1.32 -8.34
C GLY A 229 -2.64 2.82 -8.30
N GLY A 230 -1.83 3.28 -7.36
CA GLY A 230 -1.45 4.68 -7.17
C GLY A 230 0.06 4.89 -7.19
N ILE A 231 0.46 6.12 -6.89
CA ILE A 231 1.86 6.56 -6.83
C ILE A 231 2.69 5.83 -5.75
N SER A 232 2.02 5.20 -4.79
CA SER A 232 2.67 4.44 -3.70
C SER A 232 3.11 3.03 -4.10
N LEU A 233 2.79 2.55 -5.32
CA LEU A 233 3.42 1.36 -5.87
C LEU A 233 4.88 1.65 -6.25
N SER A 234 5.79 0.73 -5.93
CA SER A 234 7.21 0.86 -6.28
C SER A 234 7.44 0.87 -7.79
N GLU A 235 8.62 1.32 -8.21
CA GLU A 235 9.06 1.16 -9.60
C GLU A 235 9.10 -0.32 -9.99
N ASP A 236 9.01 -0.61 -11.28
CA ASP A 236 8.94 -1.95 -11.84
C ASP A 236 7.90 -2.81 -11.08
N PRO A 237 6.58 -2.47 -11.14
CA PRO A 237 5.54 -3.20 -10.42
C PRO A 237 5.69 -4.70 -10.55
N ASN A 238 5.69 -5.36 -9.41
CA ASN A 238 5.89 -6.79 -9.29
C ASN A 238 4.81 -7.33 -8.35
N ILE A 239 3.91 -8.14 -8.90
CA ILE A 239 2.80 -8.72 -8.15
C ILE A 239 2.90 -10.23 -8.26
N ARG A 240 3.09 -10.92 -7.13
CA ARG A 240 2.98 -12.36 -7.00
C ARG A 240 1.64 -12.69 -6.34
N PHE A 241 0.93 -13.64 -6.90
CA PHE A 241 -0.44 -13.95 -6.45
C PHE A 241 -0.78 -15.41 -6.65
N THR A 242 -1.74 -15.90 -5.86
CA THR A 242 -2.37 -17.21 -6.05
C THR A 242 -3.66 -17.08 -6.87
N TYR A 243 -3.98 -18.11 -7.63
CA TYR A 243 -5.20 -18.21 -8.44
C TYR A 243 -5.65 -19.67 -8.53
N ALA A 244 -6.95 -19.90 -8.77
CA ALA A 244 -7.46 -21.26 -8.98
C ALA A 244 -7.02 -21.80 -10.33
N THR A 245 -6.68 -23.09 -10.39
CA THR A 245 -6.47 -23.77 -11.67
C THR A 245 -7.81 -24.06 -12.34
N GLY A 246 -7.84 -24.00 -13.67
CA GLY A 246 -8.99 -24.44 -14.44
C GLY A 246 -9.23 -25.96 -14.36
N PRO A 247 -10.41 -26.46 -14.78
CA PRO A 247 -10.77 -27.88 -14.68
C PRO A 247 -9.77 -28.83 -15.35
N ALA A 248 -9.05 -28.37 -16.37
CA ALA A 248 -8.04 -29.15 -17.11
C ALA A 248 -6.59 -28.74 -16.74
N GLY A 249 -6.37 -27.81 -15.79
CA GLY A 249 -5.06 -27.30 -15.43
C GLY A 249 -4.33 -26.52 -16.51
N GLY A 250 -5.00 -26.26 -17.67
CA GLY A 250 -4.40 -25.86 -18.92
C GLY A 250 -4.53 -24.39 -19.34
N ASP A 251 -5.22 -23.55 -18.55
CA ASP A 251 -5.43 -22.15 -18.95
C ASP A 251 -4.20 -21.31 -18.63
N GLY A 252 -3.74 -20.55 -19.61
CA GLY A 252 -2.69 -19.55 -19.44
C GLY A 252 -3.19 -18.35 -18.63
N ILE A 253 -2.25 -17.52 -18.18
CA ILE A 253 -2.52 -16.25 -17.53
C ILE A 253 -2.28 -15.12 -18.52
N ASP A 254 -3.31 -14.35 -18.83
CA ASP A 254 -3.25 -13.13 -19.60
C ASP A 254 -3.24 -11.92 -18.68
N VAL A 255 -2.39 -10.94 -19.00
CA VAL A 255 -2.25 -9.71 -18.22
C VAL A 255 -2.35 -8.51 -19.14
N THR A 256 -3.21 -7.58 -18.78
CA THR A 256 -3.29 -6.26 -19.40
C THR A 256 -3.00 -5.20 -18.35
N ALA A 257 -2.09 -4.28 -18.63
CA ALA A 257 -1.79 -3.17 -17.75
C ALA A 257 -1.94 -1.85 -18.50
N THR A 258 -2.43 -0.80 -17.81
CA THR A 258 -2.60 0.54 -18.37
C THR A 258 -1.90 1.55 -17.46
N ASP A 259 -1.09 2.44 -18.04
CA ASP A 259 -0.45 3.54 -17.30
C ASP A 259 -1.29 4.84 -17.34
N THR A 260 -0.81 5.85 -16.63
CA THR A 260 -1.46 7.18 -16.57
C THR A 260 -1.43 7.94 -17.89
N ASP A 261 -0.55 7.58 -18.84
CA ASP A 261 -0.53 8.14 -20.21
C ASP A 261 -1.52 7.42 -21.15
N GLY A 262 -2.24 6.40 -20.64
CA GLY A 262 -3.17 5.59 -21.45
C GLY A 262 -2.48 4.53 -22.29
N ARG A 263 -1.19 4.24 -22.08
CA ARG A 263 -0.51 3.15 -22.78
C ARG A 263 -0.98 1.82 -22.21
N VAL A 264 -1.22 0.88 -23.12
CA VAL A 264 -1.65 -0.47 -22.76
C VAL A 264 -0.51 -1.45 -23.04
N PHE A 265 -0.19 -2.25 -22.04
CA PHE A 265 0.82 -3.30 -22.09
C PHE A 265 0.17 -4.66 -21.90
N LYS A 266 0.62 -5.67 -22.62
CA LYS A 266 0.09 -7.03 -22.54
C LYS A 266 1.19 -8.04 -22.29
N GLY A 267 0.88 -9.05 -21.51
CA GLY A 267 1.75 -10.18 -21.25
C GLY A 267 0.93 -11.46 -21.10
N ARG A 268 1.55 -12.61 -21.40
CA ARG A 268 0.93 -13.91 -21.26
C ARG A 268 1.94 -14.94 -20.76
N ALA A 269 1.49 -15.87 -19.97
CA ALA A 269 2.21 -17.09 -19.66
C ALA A 269 1.31 -18.29 -19.93
N GLU A 270 1.90 -19.32 -20.51
CA GLU A 270 1.26 -20.62 -20.70
C GLU A 270 1.74 -21.59 -19.61
N PRO A 271 0.89 -22.54 -19.19
CA PRO A 271 1.33 -23.62 -18.32
C PRO A 271 2.43 -24.41 -19.04
N LYS A 272 3.46 -24.80 -18.31
CA LYS A 272 4.43 -25.75 -18.84
C LYS A 272 3.69 -27.06 -19.09
N ASN A 273 3.65 -27.52 -20.33
CA ASN A 273 3.18 -28.86 -20.65
C ASN A 273 4.11 -29.85 -19.93
N SER A 274 3.56 -30.63 -19.02
CA SER A 274 4.26 -31.74 -18.31
C SER A 274 4.53 -32.88 -19.28
#